data_0c46ce7882b07ddcddfea9190d88c6f7
#
_entry.id   0c46ce7882b07ddcddfea9190d88c6f7
#
_cell.length_a   1.000
_cell.length_b   1.000
_cell.length_c   1.000
_cell.angle_alpha   90.00
_cell.angle_beta   90.00
_cell.angle_gamma   90.00
#
_symmetry.space_group_name_H-M   'P 1'
#
loop_
_entity.id
_entity.type
_entity.pdbx_description
1 polymer ?
#
loop_
_entity_poly.entity_id
_entity_poly.type
_entity_poly.pdbx_seq_one_letter_code
_entity_poly.pdbx_strand_id
1 'polypeptide(L)'
;MLDYCDTITIMQSKPYSIKEVTSPLERKAAYELRHMVFVAEQGISAEIELDELDQDALHAIVTSSGTIIGTGRLIMVSKTTGSIGRMAVHPSFRRQGIGSIILDFLEQKARKTNLQEIVLHAQEYVKEFYSRLGYLQEGSSFNEVGIPHCTMKKTL
;
A
#
# COMPACT_ATOMS: atom_id res chain seq x y z
N MET A 1 34.38 -43.06 1.46
CA MET A 1 33.10 -42.86 2.18
C MET A 1 32.87 -41.38 2.25
N LEU A 2 32.09 -40.84 1.32
CA LEU A 2 31.83 -39.43 1.19
C LEU A 2 30.41 -39.20 1.61
N ASP A 3 30.25 -38.58 2.78
CA ASP A 3 28.93 -38.10 3.26
C ASP A 3 28.53 -36.86 2.48
N TYR A 4 27.64 -37.01 1.52
CA TYR A 4 26.95 -35.92 0.85
C TYR A 4 25.85 -35.42 1.80
N CYS A 5 26.16 -34.39 2.55
CA CYS A 5 25.15 -33.62 3.28
C CYS A 5 24.46 -32.69 2.30
N ASP A 6 23.39 -33.17 1.69
CA ASP A 6 22.49 -32.34 0.88
C ASP A 6 21.83 -31.29 1.80
N THR A 7 22.41 -30.13 1.84
CA THR A 7 21.76 -28.96 2.46
C THR A 7 20.57 -28.59 1.59
N ILE A 8 19.40 -29.13 1.90
CA ILE A 8 18.15 -28.68 1.34
C ILE A 8 17.94 -27.25 1.84
N THR A 9 18.30 -26.27 1.01
CA THR A 9 17.89 -24.89 1.21
C THR A 9 16.38 -24.84 1.05
N ILE A 10 15.65 -24.94 2.15
CA ILE A 10 14.22 -24.66 2.17
C ILE A 10 14.10 -23.19 1.85
N MET A 11 13.75 -22.84 0.60
CA MET A 11 13.25 -21.54 0.26
C MET A 11 11.97 -21.33 1.09
N GLN A 12 12.09 -20.65 2.22
CA GLN A 12 10.94 -20.21 2.98
C GLN A 12 10.12 -19.29 2.06
N SER A 13 9.02 -19.81 1.54
CA SER A 13 8.02 -18.99 0.90
C SER A 13 7.65 -17.88 1.88
N LYS A 14 7.69 -16.62 1.44
CA LYS A 14 7.29 -15.49 2.28
C LYS A 14 5.92 -15.80 2.87
N PRO A 15 5.71 -15.64 4.19
CA PRO A 15 4.47 -16.05 4.86
C PRO A 15 3.27 -15.16 4.51
N TYR A 16 3.39 -14.33 3.47
CA TYR A 16 2.44 -13.33 3.06
C TYR A 16 1.91 -13.62 1.66
N SER A 17 0.61 -13.41 1.48
CA SER A 17 -0.04 -13.42 0.17
C SER A 17 -0.62 -12.05 -0.13
N ILE A 18 -0.49 -11.60 -1.37
CA ILE A 18 -1.05 -10.33 -1.84
C ILE A 18 -2.02 -10.58 -2.97
N LYS A 19 -3.16 -9.88 -2.96
CA LYS A 19 -4.15 -9.92 -4.02
C LYS A 19 -5.01 -8.67 -4.06
N GLU A 20 -5.78 -8.55 -5.13
CA GLU A 20 -6.86 -7.58 -5.25
C GLU A 20 -8.06 -8.02 -4.41
N VAL A 21 -8.75 -7.07 -3.82
CA VAL A 21 -10.03 -7.28 -3.13
C VAL A 21 -11.09 -7.65 -4.16
N THR A 22 -11.74 -8.79 -3.98
CA THR A 22 -12.77 -9.30 -4.89
C THR A 22 -14.13 -9.55 -4.25
N SER A 23 -14.21 -9.45 -2.91
CA SER A 23 -15.45 -9.68 -2.18
C SER A 23 -15.79 -8.54 -1.21
N PRO A 24 -17.09 -8.36 -0.88
CA PRO A 24 -17.50 -7.39 0.14
C PRO A 24 -16.88 -7.65 1.51
N LEU A 25 -16.67 -8.91 1.87
CA LEU A 25 -16.07 -9.29 3.15
C LEU A 25 -14.59 -8.85 3.23
N GLU A 26 -13.83 -9.06 2.16
CA GLU A 26 -12.45 -8.59 2.07
C GLU A 26 -12.37 -7.06 2.10
N ARG A 27 -13.28 -6.39 1.39
CA ARG A 27 -13.38 -4.92 1.40
C ARG A 27 -13.64 -4.40 2.80
N LYS A 28 -14.59 -5.00 3.52
CA LYS A 28 -14.88 -4.64 4.91
C LYS A 28 -13.64 -4.80 5.80
N ALA A 29 -12.95 -5.93 5.70
CA ALA A 29 -11.74 -6.18 6.50
C ALA A 29 -10.58 -5.22 6.16
N ALA A 30 -10.42 -4.83 4.89
CA ALA A 30 -9.47 -3.78 4.50
C ALA A 30 -9.84 -2.42 5.12
N TYR A 31 -11.12 -2.06 5.17
CA TYR A 31 -11.59 -0.83 5.79
C TYR A 31 -11.42 -0.85 7.31
N GLU A 32 -11.60 -1.99 7.95
CA GLU A 32 -11.33 -2.16 9.39
C GLU A 32 -9.85 -1.93 9.71
N LEU A 33 -8.93 -2.42 8.88
CA LEU A 33 -7.50 -2.14 9.04
C LEU A 33 -7.19 -0.66 8.82
N ARG A 34 -7.78 -0.02 7.82
CA ARG A 34 -7.65 1.43 7.57
C ARG A 34 -8.16 2.23 8.76
N HIS A 35 -9.30 1.88 9.30
CA HIS A 35 -9.87 2.52 10.49
C HIS A 35 -8.91 2.40 11.69
N MET A 36 -8.35 1.23 11.92
CA MET A 36 -7.36 1.02 12.99
C MET A 36 -6.16 1.98 12.85
N VAL A 37 -5.60 2.10 11.65
CA VAL A 37 -4.38 2.88 11.39
C VAL A 37 -4.68 4.38 11.28
N PHE A 38 -5.66 4.77 10.49
CA PHE A 38 -5.89 6.18 10.19
C PHE A 38 -6.79 6.88 11.20
N VAL A 39 -7.82 6.20 11.70
CA VAL A 39 -8.78 6.80 12.64
C VAL A 39 -8.32 6.58 14.07
N ALA A 40 -8.16 5.34 14.51
CA ALA A 40 -7.84 5.04 15.90
C ALA A 40 -6.41 5.46 16.29
N GLU A 41 -5.42 5.20 15.43
CA GLU A 41 -4.00 5.53 15.71
C GLU A 41 -3.66 6.97 15.36
N GLN A 42 -4.02 7.46 14.17
CA GLN A 42 -3.61 8.78 13.68
C GLN A 42 -4.63 9.90 13.96
N GLY A 43 -5.84 9.55 14.44
CA GLY A 43 -6.85 10.55 14.78
C GLY A 43 -7.54 11.23 13.59
N ILE A 44 -7.44 10.65 12.38
CA ILE A 44 -8.15 11.16 11.21
C ILE A 44 -9.65 10.87 11.37
N SER A 45 -10.52 11.82 11.03
CA SER A 45 -11.97 11.61 11.08
C SER A 45 -12.39 10.43 10.19
N ALA A 46 -13.22 9.55 10.72
CA ALA A 46 -13.75 8.41 9.96
C ALA A 46 -14.56 8.84 8.72
N GLU A 47 -15.20 10.00 8.77
CA GLU A 47 -15.96 10.58 7.65
C GLU A 47 -15.06 11.02 6.48
N ILE A 48 -13.79 11.35 6.76
CA ILE A 48 -12.81 11.74 5.77
C ILE A 48 -12.04 10.53 5.26
N GLU A 49 -11.80 9.55 6.11
CA GLU A 49 -10.98 8.38 5.79
C GLU A 49 -11.62 7.52 4.70
N LEU A 50 -12.90 7.19 4.81
CA LEU A 50 -13.70 6.59 3.75
C LEU A 50 -14.27 7.69 2.86
N ASP A 51 -14.07 7.57 1.56
CA ASP A 51 -14.56 8.53 0.58
C ASP A 51 -15.27 7.85 -0.59
N GLU A 52 -15.93 8.64 -1.45
CA GLU A 52 -16.67 8.14 -2.61
C GLU A 52 -15.78 7.43 -3.64
N LEU A 53 -14.47 7.73 -3.68
CA LEU A 53 -13.52 7.10 -4.58
C LEU A 53 -13.27 5.63 -4.23
N ASP A 54 -13.60 5.22 -3.02
CA ASP A 54 -13.40 3.83 -2.58
C ASP A 54 -14.25 2.83 -3.36
N GLN A 55 -15.37 3.26 -3.94
CA GLN A 55 -16.28 2.36 -4.66
C GLN A 55 -15.66 1.85 -5.97
N ASP A 56 -14.99 2.72 -6.71
CA ASP A 56 -14.43 2.43 -8.03
C ASP A 56 -12.93 2.16 -8.00
N ALA A 57 -12.33 2.23 -6.82
CA ALA A 57 -10.90 2.01 -6.63
C ALA A 57 -10.54 0.52 -6.67
N LEU A 58 -9.32 0.24 -7.13
CA LEU A 58 -8.68 -1.05 -6.91
C LEU A 58 -8.08 -1.06 -5.51
N HIS A 59 -8.48 -2.03 -4.71
CA HIS A 59 -7.92 -2.25 -3.37
C HIS A 59 -7.05 -3.50 -3.37
N ALA A 60 -5.83 -3.38 -2.84
CA ALA A 60 -4.94 -4.50 -2.58
C ALA A 60 -5.00 -4.88 -1.10
N ILE A 61 -4.89 -6.18 -0.82
CA ILE A 61 -4.75 -6.70 0.55
C ILE A 61 -3.59 -7.67 0.64
N VAL A 62 -2.86 -7.58 1.74
CA VAL A 62 -1.87 -8.57 2.15
C VAL A 62 -2.43 -9.37 3.31
N THR A 63 -2.34 -10.69 3.21
CA THR A 63 -2.79 -11.61 4.27
C THR A 63 -1.64 -12.42 4.83
N SER A 64 -1.73 -12.72 6.12
CA SER A 64 -0.90 -13.68 6.84
C SER A 64 -1.81 -14.60 7.62
N SER A 65 -1.71 -15.90 7.39
CA SER A 65 -2.55 -16.92 8.06
C SER A 65 -4.06 -16.57 8.04
N GLY A 66 -4.54 -16.07 6.90
CA GLY A 66 -5.95 -15.71 6.70
C GLY A 66 -6.37 -14.35 7.27
N THR A 67 -5.49 -13.62 7.96
CA THR A 67 -5.76 -12.29 8.50
C THR A 67 -5.21 -11.21 7.58
N ILE A 68 -5.99 -10.16 7.31
CA ILE A 68 -5.52 -9.00 6.54
C ILE A 68 -4.59 -8.17 7.43
N ILE A 69 -3.34 -7.98 6.96
CA ILE A 69 -2.28 -7.28 7.68
C ILE A 69 -1.78 -6.04 6.95
N GLY A 70 -2.19 -5.85 5.72
CA GLY A 70 -1.84 -4.68 4.92
C GLY A 70 -2.87 -4.41 3.83
N THR A 71 -3.02 -3.15 3.45
CA THR A 71 -3.91 -2.71 2.37
C THR A 71 -3.37 -1.47 1.70
N GLY A 72 -3.83 -1.20 0.49
CA GLY A 72 -3.56 0.01 -0.28
C GLY A 72 -4.60 0.18 -1.38
N ARG A 73 -4.72 1.40 -1.89
CA ARG A 73 -5.72 1.79 -2.88
C ARG A 73 -5.05 2.43 -4.10
N LEU A 74 -5.48 2.02 -5.30
CA LEU A 74 -5.15 2.67 -6.56
C LEU A 74 -6.43 3.25 -7.19
N ILE A 75 -6.40 4.52 -7.55
CA ILE A 75 -7.45 5.20 -8.30
C ILE A 75 -6.89 5.77 -9.60
N MET A 76 -7.72 5.82 -10.64
CA MET A 76 -7.36 6.48 -11.90
C MET A 76 -7.69 7.97 -11.80
N VAL A 77 -6.68 8.84 -11.87
CA VAL A 77 -6.83 10.29 -11.86
C VAL A 77 -7.07 10.81 -13.28
N SER A 78 -6.40 10.20 -14.25
CA SER A 78 -6.55 10.48 -15.69
C SER A 78 -6.33 9.20 -16.50
N LYS A 79 -6.34 9.31 -17.82
CA LYS A 79 -6.03 8.17 -18.71
C LYS A 79 -4.61 7.64 -18.55
N THR A 80 -3.69 8.44 -18.03
CA THR A 80 -2.26 8.10 -17.93
C THR A 80 -1.71 8.19 -16.51
N THR A 81 -2.46 8.75 -15.56
CA THR A 81 -2.01 8.98 -14.20
C THR A 81 -2.89 8.24 -13.21
N GLY A 82 -2.26 7.43 -12.37
CA GLY A 82 -2.90 6.81 -11.21
C GLY A 82 -2.49 7.50 -9.91
N SER A 83 -3.31 7.36 -8.88
CA SER A 83 -2.95 7.77 -7.52
C SER A 83 -3.01 6.57 -6.58
N ILE A 84 -1.92 6.35 -5.84
CA ILE A 84 -1.87 5.36 -4.78
C ILE A 84 -2.03 6.06 -3.43
N GLY A 85 -2.88 5.50 -2.59
CA GLY A 85 -3.14 6.03 -1.26
C GLY A 85 -3.73 4.99 -0.33
N ARG A 86 -4.13 5.43 0.86
CA ARG A 86 -4.73 4.55 1.88
C ARG A 86 -3.86 3.33 2.19
N MET A 87 -2.52 3.52 2.12
CA MET A 87 -1.54 2.51 2.46
C MET A 87 -1.51 2.32 3.98
N ALA A 88 -1.91 1.15 4.45
CA ALA A 88 -1.95 0.83 5.87
C ALA A 88 -1.36 -0.55 6.13
N VAL A 89 -0.53 -0.65 7.16
CA VAL A 89 0.05 -1.91 7.64
C VAL A 89 -0.26 -2.06 9.12
N HIS A 90 -0.77 -3.23 9.48
CA HIS A 90 -1.04 -3.57 10.88
C HIS A 90 0.22 -3.35 11.74
N PRO A 91 0.12 -2.70 12.89
CA PRO A 91 1.29 -2.34 13.71
C PRO A 91 2.27 -3.48 13.97
N SER A 92 1.75 -4.67 14.27
CA SER A 92 2.58 -5.86 14.54
C SER A 92 3.35 -6.42 13.34
N PHE A 93 3.06 -5.93 12.12
CA PHE A 93 3.68 -6.40 10.87
C PHE A 93 4.50 -5.31 10.17
N ARG A 94 4.68 -4.17 10.78
CA ARG A 94 5.51 -3.08 10.23
C ARG A 94 6.97 -3.46 10.18
N ARG A 95 7.74 -2.79 9.30
CA ARG A 95 9.17 -3.02 9.06
C ARG A 95 9.51 -4.43 8.58
N GLN A 96 8.54 -5.14 7.99
CA GLN A 96 8.70 -6.47 7.40
C GLN A 96 8.53 -6.46 5.89
N GLY A 97 8.55 -5.28 5.26
CA GLY A 97 8.44 -5.11 3.82
C GLY A 97 7.01 -5.15 3.26
N ILE A 98 5.97 -5.18 4.11
CA ILE A 98 4.57 -5.26 3.67
C ILE A 98 4.18 -4.05 2.81
N GLY A 99 4.58 -2.84 3.21
CA GLY A 99 4.32 -1.62 2.43
C GLY A 99 4.91 -1.68 1.02
N SER A 100 6.13 -2.20 0.88
CA SER A 100 6.79 -2.38 -0.43
C SER A 100 6.06 -3.41 -1.29
N ILE A 101 5.57 -4.49 -0.71
CA ILE A 101 4.79 -5.52 -1.41
C ILE A 101 3.49 -4.92 -1.96
N ILE A 102 2.80 -4.12 -1.16
CA ILE A 102 1.55 -3.44 -1.57
C ILE A 102 1.82 -2.47 -2.71
N LEU A 103 2.85 -1.62 -2.57
CA LEU A 103 3.17 -0.60 -3.55
C LEU A 103 3.55 -1.24 -4.90
N ASP A 104 4.42 -2.24 -4.90
CA ASP A 104 4.82 -2.97 -6.11
C ASP A 104 3.61 -3.62 -6.80
N PHE A 105 2.73 -4.25 -6.05
CA PHE A 105 1.51 -4.84 -6.60
C PHE A 105 0.60 -3.80 -7.27
N LEU A 106 0.37 -2.65 -6.62
CA LEU A 106 -0.45 -1.58 -7.17
C LEU A 106 0.18 -0.96 -8.42
N GLU A 107 1.51 -0.78 -8.44
CA GLU A 107 2.24 -0.33 -9.62
C GLU A 107 2.12 -1.33 -10.79
N GLN A 108 2.21 -2.63 -10.53
CA GLN A 108 2.00 -3.65 -11.57
C GLN A 108 0.59 -3.60 -12.13
N LYS A 109 -0.42 -3.39 -11.29
CA LYS A 109 -1.81 -3.18 -11.72
C LYS A 109 -1.95 -1.91 -12.56
N ALA A 110 -1.32 -0.83 -12.15
CA ALA A 110 -1.29 0.43 -12.91
C ALA A 110 -0.69 0.25 -14.31
N ARG A 111 0.45 -0.45 -14.43
CA ARG A 111 1.05 -0.76 -15.75
C ARG A 111 0.13 -1.57 -16.65
N LYS A 112 -0.60 -2.54 -16.09
CA LYS A 112 -1.56 -3.36 -16.84
C LYS A 112 -2.75 -2.56 -17.37
N THR A 113 -3.07 -1.42 -16.77
CA THR A 113 -4.13 -0.51 -17.21
C THR A 113 -3.60 0.67 -18.04
N ASN A 114 -2.36 0.59 -18.53
CA ASN A 114 -1.68 1.60 -19.35
C ASN A 114 -1.47 2.95 -18.65
N LEU A 115 -1.47 2.97 -17.32
CA LEU A 115 -1.02 4.13 -16.57
C LEU A 115 0.49 4.30 -16.74
N GLN A 116 0.93 5.52 -16.92
CA GLN A 116 2.34 5.88 -17.19
C GLN A 116 3.02 6.49 -15.97
N GLU A 117 2.21 6.98 -15.03
CA GLU A 117 2.68 7.73 -13.88
C GLU A 117 1.83 7.41 -12.65
N ILE A 118 2.48 7.33 -11.50
CA ILE A 118 1.82 7.31 -10.20
C ILE A 118 2.13 8.60 -9.45
N VAL A 119 1.07 9.19 -8.89
CA VAL A 119 1.16 10.29 -7.93
C VAL A 119 0.63 9.83 -6.58
N LEU A 120 1.21 10.32 -5.50
CA LEU A 120 0.72 10.07 -4.16
C LEU A 120 1.03 11.25 -3.21
N HIS A 121 0.25 11.35 -2.14
CA HIS A 121 0.51 12.26 -1.02
C HIS A 121 1.14 11.44 0.11
N ALA A 122 2.43 11.61 0.31
CA ALA A 122 3.17 10.95 1.37
C ALA A 122 3.16 11.80 2.63
N GLN A 123 2.80 11.20 3.77
CA GLN A 123 3.08 11.82 5.06
C GLN A 123 4.60 12.03 5.19
N GLU A 124 5.04 13.20 5.65
CA GLU A 124 6.47 13.56 5.65
C GLU A 124 7.36 12.53 6.34
N TYR A 125 6.89 11.92 7.43
CA TYR A 125 7.69 10.96 8.18
C TYR A 125 7.93 9.62 7.46
N VAL A 126 7.16 9.30 6.38
CA VAL A 126 7.37 8.12 5.54
C VAL A 126 7.89 8.45 4.14
N LYS A 127 8.20 9.69 3.86
CA LYS A 127 8.72 10.16 2.55
C LYS A 127 9.91 9.34 2.08
N GLU A 128 10.84 9.02 2.98
CA GLU A 128 12.05 8.27 2.62
C GLU A 128 11.72 6.87 2.12
N PHE A 129 10.67 6.22 2.64
CA PHE A 129 10.19 4.94 2.16
C PHE A 129 9.85 5.01 0.66
N TYR A 130 9.10 6.02 0.23
CA TYR A 130 8.75 6.20 -1.18
C TYR A 130 9.96 6.62 -2.03
N SER A 131 10.83 7.46 -1.51
CA SER A 131 12.05 7.88 -2.22
C SER A 131 12.95 6.70 -2.56
N ARG A 132 13.11 5.74 -1.66
CA ARG A 132 13.86 4.50 -1.89
C ARG A 132 13.24 3.61 -2.97
N LEU A 133 11.94 3.76 -3.23
CA LEU A 133 11.20 3.00 -4.24
C LEU A 133 11.04 3.77 -5.57
N GLY A 134 11.79 4.86 -5.73
CA GLY A 134 11.90 5.61 -6.97
C GLY A 134 10.93 6.77 -7.14
N TYR A 135 10.21 7.15 -6.08
CA TYR A 135 9.37 8.35 -6.08
C TYR A 135 10.19 9.60 -5.82
N LEU A 136 9.87 10.66 -6.53
CA LEU A 136 10.47 11.99 -6.38
C LEU A 136 9.43 12.98 -5.89
N GLN A 137 9.83 13.84 -4.94
CA GLN A 137 8.95 14.91 -4.45
C GLN A 137 8.74 15.96 -5.55
N GLU A 138 7.49 16.38 -5.70
CA GLU A 138 7.09 17.50 -6.54
C GLU A 138 6.47 18.59 -5.67
N GLY A 139 7.01 19.80 -5.79
CA GLY A 139 6.52 20.95 -5.03
C GLY A 139 6.91 20.96 -3.55
N SER A 140 6.30 21.86 -2.81
CA SER A 140 6.54 22.05 -1.38
C SER A 140 5.66 21.13 -0.53
N SER A 141 6.06 20.92 0.72
CA SER A 141 5.23 20.23 1.71
C SER A 141 3.98 21.06 2.04
N PHE A 142 2.90 20.37 2.37
CA PHE A 142 1.60 20.96 2.71
C PHE A 142 0.96 20.22 3.89
N ASN A 143 -0.06 20.81 4.48
CA ASN A 143 -0.82 20.17 5.54
C ASN A 143 -2.08 19.52 4.96
N GLU A 144 -2.30 18.25 5.25
CA GLU A 144 -3.49 17.50 4.90
C GLU A 144 -4.01 16.81 6.16
N VAL A 145 -5.26 17.09 6.53
CA VAL A 145 -5.91 16.60 7.76
C VAL A 145 -5.07 16.76 9.03
N GLY A 146 -4.36 17.88 9.16
CA GLY A 146 -3.51 18.18 10.30
C GLY A 146 -2.15 17.50 10.31
N ILE A 147 -1.79 16.75 9.26
CA ILE A 147 -0.54 16.02 9.13
C ILE A 147 0.29 16.60 7.97
N PRO A 148 1.60 16.89 8.15
CA PRO A 148 2.46 17.30 7.07
C PRO A 148 2.60 16.24 5.99
N HIS A 149 2.37 16.61 4.72
CA HIS A 149 2.45 15.76 3.54
C HIS A 149 3.33 16.40 2.46
N CYS A 150 3.76 15.59 1.51
CA CYS A 150 4.32 16.05 0.25
C CYS A 150 3.75 15.23 -0.92
N THR A 151 3.64 15.86 -2.08
CA THR A 151 3.33 15.15 -3.32
C THR A 151 4.57 14.44 -3.82
N MET A 152 4.43 13.17 -4.16
CA MET A 152 5.50 12.37 -4.75
C MET A 152 5.01 11.70 -6.03
N LYS A 153 5.90 11.59 -7.01
CA LYS A 153 5.61 11.02 -8.33
C LYS A 153 6.64 10.00 -8.75
N LYS A 154 6.19 9.03 -9.54
CA LYS A 154 7.02 8.03 -10.20
C LYS A 154 6.49 7.75 -11.60
N THR A 155 7.37 7.81 -12.60
CA THR A 155 7.09 7.26 -13.94
C THR A 155 7.19 5.75 -13.88
N LEU A 156 6.19 5.07 -14.46
CA LEU A 156 6.11 3.61 -14.44
C LEU A 156 6.91 2.94 -15.55
#